data_d9409520c367fa978adadd0bd73a9c2a
#
_entry.id   d9409520c367fa978adadd0bd73a9c2a
#
_cell.length_a   1.000
_cell.length_b   1.000
_cell.length_c   1.000
_cell.angle_alpha   90.00
_cell.angle_beta   90.00
_cell.angle_gamma   90.00
#
_symmetry.space_group_name_H-M   'P 1'
#
loop_
_entity.id
_entity.type
_entity.pdbx_description
1 polymer ?
#
loop_
_entity_poly.entity_id
_entity_poly.type
_entity_poly.pdbx_seq_one_letter_code
_entity_poly.pdbx_strand_id
1 'polypeptide(L)'
;MLRRQLILGISSGLLVSQGVRAKTVSDLVVPKERKLQLNAKPYYQLIEIKGTAFERGKRYGSSASGAIKRNIDFYSSAFEKSANIDWPQAQKLAMKFLPVIEKYCPPYVEEMKGIAEGSGRSFEDILTLNCRSEVLFAKADACSCIIIPSERGKNGHVF
;
A
#
# COMPACT_ATOMS: atom_id res chain seq x y z
N MET A 1 22.87 -3.60 -59.96
CA MET A 1 23.07 -2.14 -60.14
C MET A 1 21.74 -1.48 -60.32
N LEU A 2 21.21 -0.80 -59.30
CA LEU A 2 20.11 0.18 -59.44
C LEU A 2 20.30 1.26 -58.39
N ARG A 3 20.34 2.49 -58.84
CA ARG A 3 20.68 3.69 -58.08
C ARG A 3 19.54 4.11 -57.17
N ARG A 4 19.88 4.45 -55.94
CA ARG A 4 19.03 5.23 -55.02
C ARG A 4 18.89 6.67 -55.53
N GLN A 5 17.66 7.15 -55.63
CA GLN A 5 17.42 8.59 -55.72
C GLN A 5 16.92 9.09 -54.35
N LEU A 6 17.67 10.02 -53.80
CA LEU A 6 17.28 10.86 -52.67
C LEU A 6 16.37 11.96 -53.15
N ILE A 7 15.19 12.04 -52.62
CA ILE A 7 14.34 13.24 -52.77
C ILE A 7 14.41 14.02 -51.47
N LEU A 8 15.11 15.12 -51.49
CA LEU A 8 15.11 16.14 -50.44
C LEU A 8 13.88 17.05 -50.66
N GLY A 9 12.86 16.86 -49.82
CA GLY A 9 11.75 17.78 -49.72
C GLY A 9 11.90 18.64 -48.46
N ILE A 10 12.38 19.85 -48.60
CA ILE A 10 12.39 20.86 -47.53
C ILE A 10 11.02 21.54 -47.58
N SER A 11 10.11 21.17 -46.66
CA SER A 11 8.92 21.94 -46.37
C SER A 11 9.14 22.74 -45.09
N SER A 12 9.32 24.05 -45.25
CA SER A 12 9.38 25.03 -44.18
C SER A 12 8.00 25.14 -43.53
N GLY A 13 7.72 24.28 -42.54
CA GLY A 13 6.54 24.39 -41.68
C GLY A 13 6.85 25.33 -40.53
N LEU A 14 6.22 26.50 -40.51
CA LEU A 14 6.15 27.38 -39.35
C LEU A 14 5.50 26.58 -38.20
N LEU A 15 6.29 26.12 -37.25
CA LEU A 15 5.81 25.65 -35.98
C LEU A 15 5.38 26.87 -35.16
N VAL A 16 4.10 27.19 -35.20
CA VAL A 16 3.47 28.07 -34.21
C VAL A 16 3.51 27.30 -32.90
N SER A 17 4.47 27.61 -32.03
CA SER A 17 4.50 27.13 -30.66
C SER A 17 3.25 27.70 -29.95
N GLN A 18 2.21 26.90 -29.85
CA GLN A 18 1.14 27.19 -28.89
C GLN A 18 1.77 27.10 -27.51
N GLY A 19 2.07 28.25 -26.92
CA GLY A 19 2.58 28.35 -25.57
C GLY A 19 1.60 27.66 -24.60
N VAL A 20 1.98 26.51 -24.12
CA VAL A 20 1.28 25.89 -22.97
C VAL A 20 1.53 26.85 -21.81
N ARG A 21 0.56 27.71 -21.53
CA ARG A 21 0.58 28.57 -20.35
C ARG A 21 0.54 27.67 -19.14
N ALA A 22 1.65 27.56 -18.43
CA ALA A 22 1.67 26.86 -17.14
C ALA A 22 0.61 27.50 -16.25
N LYS A 23 -0.38 26.72 -15.82
CA LYS A 23 -1.38 27.17 -14.85
C LYS A 23 -0.63 27.54 -13.56
N THR A 24 -0.78 28.78 -13.14
CA THR A 24 -0.28 29.20 -11.83
C THR A 24 -1.06 28.51 -10.72
N VAL A 25 -0.46 28.34 -9.56
CA VAL A 25 -1.11 27.69 -8.38
C VAL A 25 -2.43 28.38 -8.02
N SER A 26 -2.59 29.67 -8.33
CA SER A 26 -3.85 30.43 -8.20
C SER A 26 -4.99 29.95 -9.11
N ASP A 27 -4.68 29.24 -10.20
CA ASP A 27 -5.70 28.72 -11.13
C ASP A 27 -6.23 27.33 -10.70
N LEU A 28 -5.66 26.77 -9.64
CA LEU A 28 -6.18 25.57 -8.99
C LEU A 28 -7.40 26.00 -8.17
N VAL A 29 -8.58 25.91 -8.77
CA VAL A 29 -9.83 25.99 -8.02
C VAL A 29 -9.82 24.83 -7.02
N VAL A 30 -9.46 25.15 -5.77
CA VAL A 30 -9.66 24.21 -4.66
C VAL A 30 -11.15 23.91 -4.63
N PRO A 31 -11.59 22.65 -4.81
CA PRO A 31 -13.01 22.34 -4.76
C PRO A 31 -13.52 22.82 -3.40
N LYS A 32 -14.52 23.72 -3.43
CA LYS A 32 -15.20 24.20 -2.23
C LYS A 32 -15.51 22.98 -1.38
N GLU A 33 -15.04 22.95 -0.13
CA GLU A 33 -15.17 21.83 0.80
C GLU A 33 -16.50 21.14 0.60
N ARG A 34 -16.47 19.92 0.10
CA ARG A 34 -17.66 19.11 -0.01
C ARG A 34 -18.05 18.80 1.43
N LYS A 35 -19.06 19.52 1.96
CA LYS A 35 -19.64 19.19 3.26
C LYS A 35 -19.99 17.72 3.21
N LEU A 36 -19.17 16.87 3.84
CA LEU A 36 -19.48 15.46 4.04
C LEU A 36 -20.82 15.44 4.76
N GLN A 37 -21.83 14.87 4.11
CA GLN A 37 -23.11 14.62 4.78
C GLN A 37 -22.83 13.53 5.81
N LEU A 38 -22.68 13.94 7.06
CA LEU A 38 -22.41 13.07 8.21
C LEU A 38 -23.55 12.05 8.51
N ASN A 39 -24.58 12.00 7.69
CA ASN A 39 -25.70 11.07 7.81
C ASN A 39 -25.54 9.75 7.04
N ALA A 40 -24.43 9.55 6.33
CA ALA A 40 -24.11 8.25 5.76
C ALA A 40 -23.66 7.31 6.90
N LYS A 41 -24.24 6.10 6.98
CA LYS A 41 -23.71 5.03 7.83
C LYS A 41 -22.19 4.99 7.69
N PRO A 42 -21.41 4.98 8.80
CA PRO A 42 -19.96 4.98 8.69
C PRO A 42 -19.52 3.82 7.81
N TYR A 43 -18.75 4.14 6.77
CA TYR A 43 -18.31 3.15 5.77
C TYR A 43 -17.41 2.10 6.41
N TYR A 44 -16.80 2.45 7.55
CA TYR A 44 -15.91 1.59 8.32
C TYR A 44 -16.42 1.46 9.76
N GLN A 45 -16.33 0.25 10.29
CA GLN A 45 -16.66 -0.03 11.68
C GLN A 45 -15.59 0.57 12.59
N LEU A 46 -15.99 1.38 13.57
CA LEU A 46 -15.10 1.79 14.65
C LEU A 46 -14.93 0.61 15.62
N ILE A 47 -13.68 0.21 15.85
CA ILE A 47 -13.31 -0.83 16.81
C ILE A 47 -12.42 -0.20 17.88
N GLU A 48 -12.93 -0.11 19.11
CA GLU A 48 -12.14 0.35 20.24
C GLU A 48 -11.39 -0.82 20.88
N ILE A 49 -10.07 -0.68 20.98
CA ILE A 49 -9.17 -1.69 21.58
C ILE A 49 -8.42 -1.08 22.76
N LYS A 50 -8.31 -1.83 23.86
CA LYS A 50 -7.60 -1.43 25.10
C LYS A 50 -6.99 -2.67 25.76
N GLY A 51 -5.99 -2.44 26.60
CA GLY A 51 -5.30 -3.48 27.36
C GLY A 51 -3.90 -3.78 26.85
N THR A 52 -3.37 -4.93 27.22
CA THR A 52 -2.09 -5.46 26.75
C THR A 52 -2.10 -5.69 25.23
N ALA A 53 -0.95 -5.91 24.62
CA ALA A 53 -0.85 -6.17 23.18
C ALA A 53 -1.73 -7.37 22.78
N PHE A 54 -1.65 -8.45 23.54
CA PHE A 54 -2.45 -9.65 23.30
C PHE A 54 -3.98 -9.37 23.41
N GLU A 55 -4.41 -8.68 24.47
CA GLU A 55 -5.83 -8.35 24.67
C GLU A 55 -6.38 -7.44 23.58
N ARG A 56 -5.60 -6.44 23.14
CA ARG A 56 -5.96 -5.59 22.01
C ARG A 56 -6.14 -6.41 20.74
N GLY A 57 -5.16 -7.26 20.46
CA GLY A 57 -5.20 -8.17 19.32
C GLY A 57 -6.42 -9.09 19.35
N LYS A 58 -6.70 -9.72 20.49
CA LYS A 58 -7.86 -10.61 20.66
C LYS A 58 -9.17 -9.90 20.40
N ARG A 59 -9.35 -8.70 20.97
CA ARG A 59 -10.55 -7.90 20.76
C ARG A 59 -10.72 -7.50 19.30
N TYR A 60 -9.63 -7.03 18.64
CA TYR A 60 -9.65 -6.72 17.25
C TYR A 60 -9.98 -7.94 16.39
N GLY A 61 -9.30 -9.07 16.62
CA GLY A 61 -9.53 -10.32 15.91
C GLY A 61 -10.97 -10.78 15.95
N SER A 62 -11.58 -10.74 17.14
CA SER A 62 -13.00 -11.11 17.32
C SER A 62 -13.93 -10.16 16.57
N SER A 63 -13.70 -8.85 16.67
CA SER A 63 -14.53 -7.84 16.04
C SER A 63 -14.41 -7.80 14.52
N ALA A 64 -13.24 -8.13 14.00
CA ALA A 64 -12.89 -8.05 12.57
C ALA A 64 -12.77 -9.41 11.88
N SER A 65 -13.19 -10.52 12.52
CA SER A 65 -12.96 -11.90 12.04
C SER A 65 -13.44 -12.12 10.59
N GLY A 66 -14.60 -11.59 10.23
CA GLY A 66 -15.12 -11.66 8.87
C GLY A 66 -14.29 -10.86 7.86
N ALA A 67 -13.74 -9.70 8.26
CA ALA A 67 -12.85 -8.91 7.41
C ALA A 67 -11.49 -9.59 7.24
N ILE A 68 -10.95 -10.16 8.30
CA ILE A 68 -9.70 -10.94 8.29
C ILE A 68 -9.83 -12.12 7.31
N LYS A 69 -10.94 -12.87 7.39
CA LYS A 69 -11.20 -13.96 6.45
C LYS A 69 -11.18 -13.48 4.99
N ARG A 70 -11.93 -12.42 4.69
CA ARG A 70 -11.97 -11.86 3.32
C ARG A 70 -10.60 -11.41 2.83
N ASN A 71 -9.76 -10.85 3.71
CA ASN A 71 -8.40 -10.46 3.37
C ASN A 71 -7.52 -11.67 3.06
N ILE A 72 -7.64 -12.77 3.82
CA ILE A 72 -6.94 -14.03 3.52
C ILE A 72 -7.35 -14.55 2.15
N ASP A 73 -8.65 -14.64 1.89
CA ASP A 73 -9.18 -15.12 0.60
C ASP A 73 -8.68 -14.23 -0.57
N PHE A 74 -8.69 -12.91 -0.39
CA PHE A 74 -8.19 -11.95 -1.38
C PHE A 74 -6.69 -12.10 -1.65
N TYR A 75 -5.87 -12.09 -0.60
CA TYR A 75 -4.41 -12.18 -0.76
C TYR A 75 -3.95 -13.57 -1.21
N SER A 76 -4.65 -14.64 -0.85
CA SER A 76 -4.40 -15.97 -1.40
C SER A 76 -4.52 -15.95 -2.93
N SER A 77 -5.61 -15.39 -3.45
CA SER A 77 -5.80 -15.24 -4.90
C SER A 77 -4.79 -14.27 -5.53
N ALA A 78 -4.42 -13.19 -4.84
CA ALA A 78 -3.45 -12.22 -5.34
C ALA A 78 -2.04 -12.83 -5.45
N PHE A 79 -1.60 -13.58 -4.45
CA PHE A 79 -0.30 -14.27 -4.45
C PHE A 79 -0.22 -15.32 -5.57
N GLU A 80 -1.28 -16.09 -5.74
CA GLU A 80 -1.34 -17.09 -6.80
C GLU A 80 -1.23 -16.43 -8.20
N LYS A 81 -2.01 -15.37 -8.44
CA LYS A 81 -2.05 -14.71 -9.76
C LYS A 81 -0.80 -13.87 -10.06
N SER A 82 -0.25 -13.18 -9.06
CA SER A 82 0.83 -12.19 -9.29
C SER A 82 2.22 -12.75 -9.05
N ALA A 83 2.36 -13.73 -8.16
CA ALA A 83 3.65 -14.27 -7.76
C ALA A 83 3.79 -15.78 -7.99
N ASN A 84 2.71 -16.46 -8.40
CA ASN A 84 2.64 -17.92 -8.51
C ASN A 84 3.04 -18.62 -7.20
N ILE A 85 2.48 -18.14 -6.08
CA ILE A 85 2.73 -18.60 -4.72
C ILE A 85 1.39 -18.97 -4.10
N ASP A 86 1.23 -20.21 -3.61
CA ASP A 86 0.06 -20.60 -2.85
C ASP A 86 0.11 -20.08 -1.39
N TRP A 87 -1.01 -20.15 -0.68
CA TRP A 87 -1.10 -19.64 0.69
C TRP A 87 -0.12 -20.31 1.66
N PRO A 88 0.07 -21.65 1.68
CA PRO A 88 1.09 -22.31 2.49
C PRO A 88 2.52 -21.86 2.18
N GLN A 89 2.83 -21.58 0.91
CA GLN A 89 4.13 -21.04 0.53
C GLN A 89 4.31 -19.60 1.03
N ALA A 90 3.24 -18.79 0.94
CA ALA A 90 3.23 -17.42 1.46
C ALA A 90 3.45 -17.42 2.99
N GLN A 91 2.81 -18.32 3.74
CA GLN A 91 3.04 -18.50 5.18
C GLN A 91 4.50 -18.84 5.49
N LYS A 92 5.12 -19.76 4.75
CA LYS A 92 6.54 -20.11 4.92
C LYS A 92 7.46 -18.93 4.65
N LEU A 93 7.13 -18.07 3.69
CA LEU A 93 7.89 -16.85 3.41
C LEU A 93 7.71 -15.83 4.54
N ALA A 94 6.49 -15.61 4.99
CA ALA A 94 6.18 -14.69 6.08
C ALA A 94 6.90 -15.07 7.38
N MET A 95 6.97 -16.35 7.71
CA MET A 95 7.66 -16.86 8.91
C MET A 95 9.15 -16.49 8.94
N LYS A 96 9.79 -16.22 7.81
CA LYS A 96 11.18 -15.76 7.78
C LYS A 96 11.36 -14.35 8.36
N PHE A 97 10.32 -13.55 8.39
CA PHE A 97 10.35 -12.22 8.98
C PHE A 97 10.12 -12.21 10.49
N LEU A 98 9.56 -13.27 11.04
CA LEU A 98 9.23 -13.35 12.48
C LEU A 98 10.40 -12.97 13.40
N PRO A 99 11.63 -13.51 13.23
CA PRO A 99 12.74 -13.17 14.13
C PRO A 99 13.11 -11.68 14.10
N VAL A 100 12.95 -11.03 12.94
CA VAL A 100 13.21 -9.60 12.78
C VAL A 100 12.14 -8.78 13.49
N ILE A 101 10.88 -9.16 13.35
CA ILE A 101 9.74 -8.49 14.01
C ILE A 101 9.84 -8.66 15.54
N GLU A 102 10.15 -9.86 16.02
CA GLU A 102 10.35 -10.13 17.44
C GLU A 102 11.46 -9.27 18.05
N LYS A 103 12.59 -9.14 17.33
CA LYS A 103 13.71 -8.31 17.77
C LYS A 103 13.35 -6.81 17.75
N TYR A 104 12.60 -6.37 16.75
CA TYR A 104 12.26 -4.96 16.56
C TYR A 104 11.20 -4.49 17.55
N CYS A 105 10.10 -5.23 17.69
CA CYS A 105 8.98 -4.88 18.54
C CYS A 105 8.21 -6.13 19.02
N PRO A 106 8.67 -6.79 20.10
CA PRO A 106 8.01 -7.98 20.64
C PRO A 106 6.49 -7.82 20.87
N PRO A 107 5.99 -6.64 21.32
CA PRO A 107 4.55 -6.45 21.48
C PRO A 107 3.72 -6.66 20.20
N TYR A 108 4.29 -6.46 19.00
CA TYR A 108 3.56 -6.71 17.75
C TYR A 108 3.29 -8.19 17.56
N VAL A 109 4.22 -9.05 17.98
CA VAL A 109 4.04 -10.50 17.90
C VAL A 109 2.93 -10.94 18.86
N GLU A 110 2.91 -10.38 20.07
CA GLU A 110 1.85 -10.67 21.05
C GLU A 110 0.48 -10.18 20.56
N GLU A 111 0.41 -9.03 19.91
CA GLU A 111 -0.82 -8.52 19.32
C GLU A 111 -1.29 -9.42 18.18
N MET A 112 -0.39 -9.87 17.29
CA MET A 112 -0.71 -10.83 16.23
C MET A 112 -1.21 -12.17 16.77
N LYS A 113 -0.63 -12.69 17.86
CA LYS A 113 -1.12 -13.89 18.56
C LYS A 113 -2.55 -13.67 19.07
N GLY A 114 -2.81 -12.51 19.66
CA GLY A 114 -4.16 -12.12 20.09
C GLY A 114 -5.14 -12.07 18.91
N ILE A 115 -4.76 -11.46 17.78
CA ILE A 115 -5.59 -11.41 16.58
C ILE A 115 -5.93 -12.82 16.07
N ALA A 116 -4.94 -13.72 16.07
CA ALA A 116 -5.11 -15.11 15.67
C ALA A 116 -6.17 -15.79 16.54
N GLU A 117 -6.01 -15.71 17.85
CA GLU A 117 -6.98 -16.29 18.80
C GLU A 117 -8.37 -15.69 18.65
N GLY A 118 -8.49 -14.35 18.60
CA GLY A 118 -9.77 -13.66 18.52
C GLY A 118 -10.50 -13.91 17.19
N SER A 119 -9.80 -14.09 16.11
CA SER A 119 -10.38 -14.33 14.77
C SER A 119 -10.60 -15.81 14.45
N GLY A 120 -10.07 -16.73 15.27
CA GLY A 120 -10.10 -18.16 14.98
C GLY A 120 -9.22 -18.55 13.77
N ARG A 121 -8.14 -17.79 13.53
CA ARG A 121 -7.17 -18.04 12.47
C ARG A 121 -5.84 -18.48 13.07
N SER A 122 -4.97 -19.07 12.23
CA SER A 122 -3.63 -19.40 12.69
C SER A 122 -2.76 -18.14 12.85
N PHE A 123 -1.71 -18.23 13.66
CA PHE A 123 -0.74 -17.14 13.78
C PHE A 123 -0.05 -16.87 12.45
N GLU A 124 0.25 -17.92 11.70
CA GLU A 124 0.85 -17.84 10.38
C GLU A 124 -0.04 -17.08 9.39
N ASP A 125 -1.37 -17.25 9.47
CA ASP A 125 -2.32 -16.48 8.66
C ASP A 125 -2.18 -14.97 8.94
N ILE A 126 -2.15 -14.60 10.22
CA ILE A 126 -2.07 -13.20 10.63
C ILE A 126 -0.70 -12.61 10.28
N LEU A 127 0.37 -13.35 10.51
CA LEU A 127 1.71 -12.93 10.12
C LEU A 127 1.82 -12.74 8.61
N THR A 128 1.23 -13.63 7.82
CA THR A 128 1.22 -13.54 6.35
C THR A 128 0.49 -12.29 5.88
N LEU A 129 -0.64 -11.95 6.49
CA LEU A 129 -1.35 -10.70 6.19
C LEU A 129 -0.52 -9.45 6.54
N ASN A 130 0.26 -9.51 7.62
CA ASN A 130 1.16 -8.40 8.00
C ASN A 130 2.35 -8.27 7.04
N CYS A 131 2.90 -9.39 6.56
CA CYS A 131 4.02 -9.43 5.61
C CYS A 131 3.56 -9.51 4.14
N ARG A 132 2.31 -9.18 3.82
CA ARG A 132 1.73 -9.37 2.48
C ARG A 132 2.49 -8.66 1.37
N SER A 133 3.01 -7.48 1.65
CA SER A 133 3.79 -6.70 0.67
C SER A 133 5.14 -7.36 0.42
N GLU A 134 5.83 -7.76 1.48
CA GLU A 134 7.12 -8.44 1.42
C GLU A 134 7.01 -9.78 0.70
N VAL A 135 5.92 -10.52 0.93
CA VAL A 135 5.64 -11.79 0.23
C VAL A 135 5.35 -11.55 -1.25
N LEU A 136 4.51 -10.54 -1.56
CA LEU A 136 4.12 -10.23 -2.94
C LEU A 136 5.30 -9.74 -3.77
N PHE A 137 6.15 -8.91 -3.17
CA PHE A 137 7.29 -8.27 -3.83
C PHE A 137 8.64 -8.93 -3.50
N ALA A 138 8.65 -10.12 -2.96
CA ALA A 138 9.88 -10.84 -2.59
C ALA A 138 10.90 -11.00 -3.73
N LYS A 139 10.47 -10.83 -4.98
CA LYS A 139 11.30 -10.86 -6.19
C LYS A 139 11.44 -9.49 -6.87
N ALA A 140 10.84 -8.44 -6.34
CA ALA A 140 10.87 -7.09 -6.90
C ALA A 140 11.95 -6.24 -6.22
N ASP A 141 12.48 -5.27 -6.96
CA ASP A 141 13.38 -4.28 -6.39
C ASP A 141 12.64 -3.40 -5.37
N ALA A 142 13.33 -3.07 -4.28
CA ALA A 142 12.77 -2.25 -3.22
C ALA A 142 12.61 -0.78 -3.68
N CYS A 143 11.49 -0.16 -3.32
CA CYS A 143 11.28 1.27 -3.48
C CYS A 143 11.67 2.00 -2.20
N SER A 144 12.34 3.15 -2.34
CA SER A 144 12.63 4.05 -1.22
C SER A 144 11.88 5.36 -1.42
N CYS A 145 11.28 5.87 -0.34
CA CYS A 145 10.65 7.18 -0.33
C CYS A 145 11.22 8.01 0.80
N ILE A 146 11.57 9.26 0.50
CA ILE A 146 12.03 10.23 1.49
C ILE A 146 11.05 11.40 1.47
N ILE A 147 10.50 11.74 2.63
CA ILE A 147 9.69 12.93 2.81
C ILE A 147 10.48 13.90 3.67
N ILE A 148 10.74 15.07 3.12
CA ILE A 148 11.42 16.16 3.84
C ILE A 148 10.36 17.20 4.20
N PRO A 149 10.03 17.37 5.49
CA PRO A 149 9.05 18.36 5.92
C PRO A 149 9.57 19.78 5.68
N SER A 150 8.66 20.73 5.56
CA SER A 150 8.95 22.12 5.20
C SER A 150 10.02 22.78 6.10
N GLU A 151 10.05 22.41 7.38
CA GLU A 151 11.02 22.94 8.37
C GLU A 151 12.46 22.50 8.08
N ARG A 152 12.64 21.41 7.34
CA ARG A 152 13.96 20.86 6.94
C ARG A 152 14.22 20.99 5.45
N GLY A 153 13.22 21.40 4.68
CA GLY A 153 13.33 21.66 3.26
C GLY A 153 13.96 23.03 2.98
N LYS A 154 14.82 23.12 1.98
CA LYS A 154 15.33 24.41 1.52
C LYS A 154 14.14 25.23 0.97
N ASN A 155 14.00 26.48 1.41
CA ASN A 155 12.91 27.39 1.04
C ASN A 155 11.51 27.00 1.57
N GLY A 156 11.41 26.19 2.62
CA GLY A 156 10.11 25.84 3.21
C GLY A 156 9.21 24.97 2.35
N HIS A 157 9.75 24.27 1.37
CA HIS A 157 8.99 23.32 0.56
C HIS A 157 9.06 21.90 1.13
N VAL A 158 7.96 21.17 1.00
CA VAL A 158 7.89 19.73 1.25
C VAL A 158 8.33 18.99 -0.01
N PHE A 159 9.24 18.03 0.13
CA PHE A 159 9.72 17.18 -0.95
C PHE A 159 9.46 15.72 -0.62
#